data_d80b16df1b554f189522fd6609e1ff80
#
_entry.id   d80b16df1b554f189522fd6609e1ff80
#
_cell.length_a   1.000
_cell.length_b   1.000
_cell.length_c   1.000
_cell.angle_alpha   90.00
_cell.angle_beta   90.00
_cell.angle_gamma   90.00
#
_symmetry.space_group_name_H-M   'P 1'
#
loop_
_entity.id
_entity.type
_entity.pdbx_description
1 polymer ?
#
loop_
_entity_poly.entity_id
_entity_poly.type
_entity_poly.pdbx_seq_one_letter_code
_entity_poly.pdbx_strand_id
1 'polypeptide(L)'
;MTFTPTSLRGSFLIEPKVFQDERGWFARYYCKDDFKEIGHNREWVQLNQSVTENKGTVRGLHFQMKPFREIKMVKCIMGAIFDVILDLRLDSPTFLNWFGAEL
;
A
#
# COMPACT_ATOMS: atom_id res chain seq x y z
N MET A 1 -6.05 -10.14 -9.58
CA MET A 1 -5.70 -8.98 -8.72
C MET A 1 -6.20 -7.74 -9.41
N THR A 2 -6.79 -6.80 -8.69
CA THR A 2 -7.30 -5.54 -9.25
C THR A 2 -6.49 -4.39 -8.69
N PHE A 3 -6.07 -3.47 -9.54
CA PHE A 3 -5.32 -2.27 -9.18
C PHE A 3 -6.18 -1.04 -9.48
N THR A 4 -6.68 -0.39 -8.44
CA THR A 4 -7.50 0.82 -8.58
C THR A 4 -6.63 2.05 -8.30
N PRO A 5 -6.38 2.92 -9.29
CA PRO A 5 -5.63 4.15 -9.08
C PRO A 5 -6.32 5.02 -8.03
N THR A 6 -5.55 5.65 -7.16
CA THR A 6 -6.06 6.67 -6.23
C THR A 6 -6.03 8.06 -6.87
N SER A 7 -6.47 9.07 -6.14
CA SER A 7 -6.36 10.48 -6.56
C SER A 7 -4.90 10.97 -6.64
N LEU A 8 -3.94 10.25 -6.05
CA LEU A 8 -2.53 10.59 -6.09
C LEU A 8 -1.82 9.74 -7.13
N ARG A 9 -1.29 10.35 -8.18
CA ARG A 9 -0.63 9.65 -9.29
C ARG A 9 0.46 8.70 -8.82
N GLY A 10 0.36 7.43 -9.26
CA GLY A 10 1.32 6.38 -8.95
C GLY A 10 1.06 5.66 -7.64
N SER A 11 -0.10 5.87 -7.03
CA SER A 11 -0.58 5.10 -5.89
C SER A 11 -1.86 4.34 -6.23
N PHE A 12 -2.01 3.16 -5.64
CA PHE A 12 -3.07 2.21 -5.99
C PHE A 12 -3.64 1.55 -4.73
N LEU A 13 -4.95 1.33 -4.73
CA LEU A 13 -5.56 0.30 -3.91
C LEU A 13 -5.44 -1.05 -4.63
N ILE A 14 -5.04 -2.07 -3.90
CA ILE A 14 -4.79 -3.40 -4.46
C ILE A 14 -5.75 -4.39 -3.82
N GLU A 15 -6.62 -4.96 -4.64
CA GLU A 15 -7.59 -5.95 -4.20
C GLU A 15 -7.19 -7.32 -4.75
N PRO A 16 -6.80 -8.28 -3.88
CA PRO A 16 -6.48 -9.61 -4.31
C PRO A 16 -7.75 -10.35 -4.77
N LYS A 17 -7.63 -11.18 -5.79
CA LYS A 17 -8.69 -12.13 -6.13
C LYS A 17 -8.67 -13.26 -5.11
N VAL A 18 -9.77 -13.42 -4.39
CA VAL A 18 -9.98 -14.51 -3.43
C VAL A 18 -10.58 -15.70 -4.13
N PHE A 19 -10.01 -16.88 -3.89
CA PHE A 19 -10.52 -18.18 -4.33
C PHE A 19 -10.94 -18.97 -3.09
N GLN A 20 -12.19 -19.33 -3.02
CA GLN A 20 -12.78 -20.02 -1.87
C GLN A 20 -13.17 -21.45 -2.24
N ASP A 21 -12.91 -22.39 -1.33
CA ASP A 21 -13.37 -23.77 -1.39
C ASP A 21 -13.79 -24.26 0.03
N GLU A 22 -14.07 -25.55 0.17
CA GLU A 22 -14.50 -26.17 1.43
C GLU A 22 -13.44 -26.12 2.55
N ARG A 23 -12.17 -25.91 2.23
CA ARG A 23 -11.04 -25.81 3.19
C ARG A 23 -10.82 -24.39 3.68
N GLY A 24 -11.43 -23.36 3.04
CA GLY A 24 -11.23 -21.95 3.32
C GLY A 24 -10.98 -21.16 2.04
N TRP A 25 -10.03 -20.23 2.06
CA TRP A 25 -9.76 -19.38 0.91
C TRP A 25 -8.26 -19.21 0.65
N PHE A 26 -7.95 -18.92 -0.59
CA PHE A 26 -6.61 -18.54 -1.05
C PHE A 26 -6.66 -17.22 -1.78
N ALA A 27 -5.67 -16.36 -1.55
CA ALA A 27 -5.49 -15.13 -2.30
C ALA A 27 -4.01 -14.85 -2.56
N ARG A 28 -3.70 -14.36 -3.76
CA ARG A 28 -2.35 -13.91 -4.11
C ARG A 28 -2.28 -12.41 -3.86
N TYR A 29 -1.35 -11.99 -3.01
CA TYR A 29 -1.14 -10.59 -2.67
C TYR A 29 -0.01 -9.93 -3.47
N TYR A 30 0.89 -10.70 -4.03
CA TYR A 30 1.96 -10.22 -4.89
C TYR A 30 2.26 -11.22 -6.01
N CYS A 31 2.42 -10.69 -7.20
CA CYS A 31 3.00 -11.38 -8.33
C CYS A 31 3.80 -10.35 -9.13
N LYS A 32 5.05 -10.67 -9.41
CA LYS A 32 5.96 -9.76 -10.13
C LYS A 32 5.41 -9.33 -11.48
N ASP A 33 4.75 -10.25 -12.19
CA ASP A 33 4.20 -9.96 -13.51
C ASP A 33 2.95 -9.10 -13.42
N ASP A 34 2.04 -9.38 -12.48
CA ASP A 34 0.85 -8.55 -12.26
C ASP A 34 1.23 -7.10 -11.89
N PHE A 35 2.25 -6.92 -11.05
CA PHE A 35 2.70 -5.60 -10.60
C PHE A 35 3.38 -4.76 -11.69
N LYS A 36 3.80 -5.36 -12.80
CA LYS A 36 4.28 -4.62 -13.98
C LYS A 36 3.18 -3.75 -14.59
N GLU A 37 1.91 -4.14 -14.46
CA GLU A 37 0.76 -3.37 -14.96
C GLU A 37 0.68 -1.98 -14.34
N ILE A 38 1.11 -1.83 -13.10
CA ILE A 38 1.18 -0.54 -12.38
C ILE A 38 2.57 0.10 -12.43
N GLY A 39 3.47 -0.41 -13.27
CA GLY A 39 4.82 0.11 -13.44
C GLY A 39 5.80 -0.26 -12.33
N HIS A 40 5.45 -1.22 -11.47
CA HIS A 40 6.36 -1.69 -10.43
C HIS A 40 7.34 -2.73 -10.98
N ASN A 41 8.59 -2.27 -11.25
CA ASN A 41 9.66 -3.10 -11.81
C ASN A 41 10.81 -3.37 -10.82
N ARG A 42 10.63 -2.97 -9.57
CA ARG A 42 11.66 -3.07 -8.53
C ARG A 42 11.45 -4.31 -7.67
N GLU A 43 12.51 -4.74 -7.02
CA GLU A 43 12.42 -5.79 -6.01
C GLU A 43 11.97 -5.23 -4.66
N TRP A 44 11.22 -6.03 -3.92
CA TRP A 44 10.94 -5.78 -2.52
C TRP A 44 12.17 -6.19 -1.71
N VAL A 45 12.80 -5.23 -1.06
CA VAL A 45 14.08 -5.45 -0.36
C VAL A 45 13.90 -5.75 1.13
N GLN A 46 12.73 -5.49 1.67
CA GLN A 46 12.41 -5.80 3.07
C GLN A 46 10.90 -6.01 3.26
N LEU A 47 10.56 -6.82 4.25
CA LEU A 47 9.21 -7.06 4.72
C LEU A 47 9.19 -6.86 6.23
N ASN A 48 8.36 -5.93 6.70
CA ASN A 48 8.23 -5.63 8.12
C ASN A 48 6.79 -5.83 8.55
N GLN A 49 6.60 -6.23 9.80
CA GLN A 49 5.30 -6.32 10.45
C GLN A 49 5.31 -5.51 11.73
N SER A 50 4.24 -4.78 11.99
CA SER A 50 4.03 -4.09 13.25
C SER A 50 2.71 -4.52 13.88
N VAL A 51 2.66 -4.52 15.20
CA VAL A 51 1.46 -4.73 15.99
C VAL A 51 1.15 -3.45 16.75
N THR A 52 -0.12 -3.06 16.79
CA THR A 52 -0.60 -1.92 17.54
C THR A 52 -1.64 -2.41 18.55
N GLU A 53 -1.31 -2.32 19.84
CA GLU A 53 -2.13 -2.88 20.91
C GLU A 53 -3.33 -1.98 21.27
N ASN A 54 -3.15 -0.67 21.17
CA ASN A 54 -4.18 0.29 21.58
C ASN A 54 -4.93 0.87 20.39
N LYS A 55 -6.24 0.75 20.38
CA LYS A 55 -7.11 1.43 19.40
C LYS A 55 -6.89 2.95 19.43
N GLY A 56 -6.87 3.57 18.26
CA GLY A 56 -6.68 5.01 18.12
C GLY A 56 -5.23 5.47 18.14
N THR A 57 -4.26 4.55 18.21
CA THR A 57 -2.85 4.90 18.08
C THR A 57 -2.56 5.47 16.69
N VAL A 58 -1.88 6.62 16.67
CA VAL A 58 -1.40 7.26 15.45
C VAL A 58 0.08 6.94 15.26
N ARG A 59 0.45 6.51 14.06
CA ARG A 59 1.84 6.30 13.63
C ARG A 59 2.09 7.12 12.38
N GLY A 60 3.14 7.91 12.36
CA GLY A 60 3.54 8.68 11.20
C GLY A 60 3.24 10.17 11.35
N LEU A 61 3.20 10.91 10.24
CA LEU A 61 3.55 10.46 8.89
C LEU A 61 5.06 10.17 8.78
N HIS A 62 5.44 9.18 7.95
CA HIS A 62 6.84 8.81 7.73
C HIS A 62 7.19 8.85 6.25
N PHE A 63 8.35 9.37 5.91
CA PHE A 63 8.88 9.32 4.55
C PHE A 63 10.40 9.24 4.55
N GLN A 64 10.97 8.83 3.43
CA GLN A 64 12.41 8.77 3.24
C GLN A 64 12.83 9.72 2.12
N MET A 65 13.90 10.46 2.38
CA MET A 65 14.50 11.38 1.43
C MET A 65 15.46 10.65 0.46
N LYS A 66 15.77 11.28 -0.67
CA LYS A 66 16.83 10.80 -1.56
C LYS A 66 18.16 10.65 -0.79
N PRO A 67 18.98 9.64 -1.06
CA PRO A 67 18.80 8.58 -2.07
C PRO A 67 17.97 7.36 -1.57
N PHE A 68 17.43 7.38 -0.35
CA PHE A 68 16.83 6.25 0.36
C PHE A 68 15.32 6.10 0.13
N ARG A 69 14.78 6.73 -0.91
CA ARG A 69 13.35 6.60 -1.24
C ARG A 69 12.97 5.16 -1.54
N GLU A 70 11.87 4.73 -1.00
CA GLU A 70 11.31 3.40 -1.23
C GLU A 70 9.85 3.46 -1.70
N ILE A 71 9.42 2.38 -2.35
CA ILE A 71 8.00 2.10 -2.60
C ILE A 71 7.52 1.27 -1.42
N LYS A 72 6.35 1.62 -0.89
CA LYS A 72 5.72 0.90 0.22
C LYS A 72 4.43 0.25 -0.24
N MET A 73 4.23 -1.00 0.18
CA MET A 73 2.95 -1.68 0.12
C MET A 73 2.50 -1.96 1.55
N VAL A 74 1.33 -1.43 1.91
CA VAL A 74 0.75 -1.60 3.25
C VAL A 74 -0.43 -2.55 3.16
N LYS A 75 -0.53 -3.46 4.13
CA LYS A 75 -1.63 -4.40 4.26
C LYS A 75 -2.00 -4.54 5.72
N CYS A 76 -3.26 -4.37 6.07
CA CYS A 76 -3.77 -4.80 7.36
C CYS A 76 -4.04 -6.31 7.32
N ILE A 77 -3.41 -7.06 8.23
CA ILE A 77 -3.57 -8.53 8.30
C ILE A 77 -4.53 -8.98 9.39
N MET A 78 -4.83 -8.11 10.34
CA MET A 78 -5.79 -8.36 11.41
C MET A 78 -6.30 -7.03 11.98
N GLY A 79 -7.60 -6.92 12.17
CA GLY A 79 -8.25 -5.68 12.61
C GLY A 79 -8.53 -4.73 11.46
N ALA A 80 -8.38 -3.43 11.68
CA ALA A 80 -8.52 -2.41 10.67
C ALA A 80 -7.62 -1.21 10.97
N ILE A 81 -7.11 -0.57 9.92
CA ILE A 81 -6.36 0.68 10.00
C ILE A 81 -6.91 1.69 9.00
N PHE A 82 -6.82 2.96 9.32
CA PHE A 82 -7.01 4.03 8.35
C PHE A 82 -5.63 4.50 7.90
N ASP A 83 -5.23 4.09 6.70
CA ASP A 83 -3.92 4.43 6.12
C ASP A 83 -4.03 5.71 5.31
N VAL A 84 -3.06 6.61 5.50
CA VAL A 84 -3.04 7.92 4.84
C VAL A 84 -1.72 8.11 4.12
N ILE A 85 -1.81 8.51 2.86
CA ILE A 85 -0.67 8.92 2.04
C ILE A 85 -0.78 10.40 1.67
N LEU A 86 0.34 11.11 1.70
CA LEU A 86 0.47 12.52 1.37
C LEU A 86 1.46 12.68 0.21
N ASP A 87 1.09 13.44 -0.81
CA ASP A 87 1.98 13.73 -1.93
C ASP A 87 2.97 14.85 -1.59
N LEU A 88 4.24 14.49 -1.42
CA LEU A 88 5.34 15.42 -1.14
C LEU A 88 6.21 15.73 -2.37
N ARG A 89 5.78 15.33 -3.57
CA ARG A 89 6.52 15.60 -4.81
C ARG A 89 6.25 17.02 -5.26
N LEU A 90 7.28 17.88 -5.22
CA LEU A 90 7.16 19.34 -5.51
C LEU A 90 6.65 19.63 -6.93
N ASP A 91 6.92 18.76 -7.88
CA ASP A 91 6.52 18.87 -9.29
C ASP A 91 5.21 18.14 -9.62
N SER A 92 4.54 17.60 -8.61
CA SER A 92 3.27 16.92 -8.77
C SER A 92 2.09 17.90 -8.82
N PRO A 93 1.10 17.68 -9.70
CA PRO A 93 -0.14 18.47 -9.70
C PRO A 93 -0.98 18.25 -8.43
N THR A 94 -0.68 17.18 -7.67
CA THR A 94 -1.35 16.86 -6.41
C THR A 94 -0.46 17.12 -5.18
N PHE A 95 0.59 17.95 -5.32
CA PHE A 95 1.46 18.32 -4.20
C PHE A 95 0.66 18.78 -2.99
N LEU A 96 0.96 18.23 -1.81
CA LEU A 96 0.28 18.39 -0.54
C LEU A 96 -1.17 17.87 -0.47
N ASN A 97 -1.68 17.29 -1.53
CA ASN A 97 -2.93 16.51 -1.43
C ASN A 97 -2.68 15.17 -0.77
N TRP A 98 -3.70 14.66 -0.12
CA TRP A 98 -3.64 13.37 0.55
C TRP A 98 -4.77 12.45 0.09
N PHE A 99 -4.58 11.17 0.31
CA PHE A 99 -5.58 10.13 0.11
C PHE A 99 -5.57 9.20 1.32
N GLY A 100 -6.75 8.78 1.77
CA GLY A 100 -6.89 7.84 2.88
C GLY A 100 -7.81 6.69 2.51
N ALA A 101 -7.51 5.51 3.05
CA ALA A 101 -8.32 4.31 2.90
C ALA A 101 -8.33 3.50 4.19
N GLU A 102 -9.46 2.84 4.45
CA GLU A 102 -9.53 1.78 5.45
C GLU A 102 -9.03 0.46 4.84
N LEU A 103 -8.12 -0.19 5.56
CA LEU A 103 -7.49 -1.45 5.19
C LEU A 103 -7.80 -2.53 6.23
#